data_f0809a2581b83dfd6a4d0290b1b2b099
#
_entry.id   f0809a2581b83dfd6a4d0290b1b2b099
#
_cell.length_a   1.000
_cell.length_b   1.000
_cell.length_c   1.000
_cell.angle_alpha   90.00
_cell.angle_beta   90.00
_cell.angle_gamma   90.00
#
_symmetry.space_group_name_H-M   'P 1'
#
loop_
_entity.id
_entity.type
_entity.pdbx_description
1 polymer ?
#
loop_
_entity_poly.entity_id
_entity_poly.type
_entity_poly.pdbx_seq_one_letter_code
_entity_poly.pdbx_strand_id
1 'polypeptide(L)'
;IEAAGVPTALLACLAAVERGGRVVQVGTLPDAVTLPANQIMSRELDLLGAFRANGEFDLAVQAIRTRRADVRPLISAQLPLARAEEAFALAADRSRSTKVQLIYE
;
A
#
# COMPACT_ATOMS: atom_id res chain seq x y z
N ILE A 1 10.79 0.80 2.87
CA ILE A 1 9.40 0.28 2.91
C ILE A 1 9.10 -0.33 1.55
N GLU A 2 8.59 -1.57 1.53
CA GLU A 2 8.06 -2.23 0.35
C GLU A 2 6.54 -2.08 0.34
N ALA A 3 5.97 -1.41 -0.64
CA ALA A 3 4.52 -1.15 -0.76
C ALA A 3 3.97 -1.42 -2.18
N ALA A 4 4.81 -1.97 -3.08
CA ALA A 4 4.40 -2.31 -4.44
C ALA A 4 3.70 -3.68 -4.53
N GLY A 5 3.97 -4.58 -3.58
CA GLY A 5 3.39 -5.92 -3.54
C GLY A 5 3.91 -6.84 -4.66
N VAL A 6 5.15 -6.66 -5.08
CA VAL A 6 5.80 -7.52 -6.06
C VAL A 6 7.14 -8.05 -5.56
N PRO A 7 7.49 -9.32 -5.82
CA PRO A 7 8.73 -9.94 -5.30
C PRO A 7 9.99 -9.16 -5.65
N THR A 8 10.07 -8.60 -6.85
CA THR A 8 11.22 -7.82 -7.31
C THR A 8 11.45 -6.54 -6.48
N ALA A 9 10.37 -5.90 -6.01
CA ALA A 9 10.47 -4.72 -5.15
C ALA A 9 11.00 -5.09 -3.76
N LEU A 10 10.54 -6.20 -3.18
CA LEU A 10 11.07 -6.70 -1.90
C LEU A 10 12.56 -7.03 -2.00
N LEU A 11 12.97 -7.73 -3.07
CA LEU A 11 14.39 -8.05 -3.30
C LEU A 11 15.23 -6.78 -3.47
N ALA A 12 14.72 -5.78 -4.19
CA ALA A 12 15.39 -4.48 -4.32
C ALA A 12 15.52 -3.75 -2.97
N CYS A 13 14.50 -3.79 -2.11
CA CYS A 13 14.59 -3.24 -0.76
C CYS A 13 15.65 -3.94 0.08
N LEU A 14 15.72 -5.29 0.04
CA LEU A 14 16.73 -6.07 0.76
C LEU A 14 18.15 -5.80 0.24
N ALA A 15 18.30 -5.56 -1.06
CA ALA A 15 19.60 -5.20 -1.63
C ALA A 15 20.07 -3.79 -1.24
N ALA A 16 19.13 -2.82 -1.22
CA ALA A 16 19.42 -1.41 -1.00
C ALA A 16 19.58 -1.00 0.47
N VAL A 17 18.93 -1.73 1.39
CA VAL A 17 19.01 -1.40 2.83
C VAL A 17 20.44 -1.57 3.35
N GLU A 18 20.87 -0.69 4.24
CA GLU A 18 22.17 -0.79 4.90
C GLU A 18 22.27 -1.98 5.85
N ARG A 19 23.50 -2.36 6.25
CA ARG A 19 23.75 -3.39 7.25
C ARG A 19 23.11 -2.98 8.59
N GLY A 20 22.47 -3.93 9.29
CA GLY A 20 21.70 -3.67 10.51
C GLY A 20 20.41 -2.90 10.26
N GLY A 21 20.06 -2.65 8.99
CA GLY A 21 18.88 -1.87 8.62
C GLY A 21 17.60 -2.67 8.62
N ARG A 22 16.49 -1.96 8.39
CA ARG A 22 15.14 -2.51 8.49
C ARG A 22 14.37 -2.37 7.19
N VAL A 23 13.72 -3.45 6.73
CA VAL A 23 12.75 -3.46 5.64
C VAL A 23 11.37 -3.75 6.22
N VAL A 24 10.41 -2.88 5.95
CA VAL A 24 9.01 -3.07 6.33
C VAL A 24 8.21 -3.41 5.08
N GLN A 25 7.61 -4.60 5.05
CA GLN A 25 6.74 -5.06 3.99
C GLN A 25 5.30 -4.67 4.31
N VAL A 26 4.69 -3.88 3.45
CA VAL A 26 3.28 -3.43 3.49
C VAL A 26 2.52 -3.99 2.29
N GLY A 27 3.22 -4.17 1.15
CA GLY A 27 2.63 -4.70 -0.08
C GLY A 27 2.20 -6.15 0.06
N THR A 28 1.05 -6.52 -0.52
CA THR A 28 0.59 -7.91 -0.54
C THR A 28 1.34 -8.68 -1.61
N LEU A 29 2.17 -9.62 -1.19
CA LEU A 29 2.94 -10.51 -2.05
C LEU A 29 2.18 -11.82 -2.30
N PRO A 30 2.60 -12.64 -3.30
CA PRO A 30 2.19 -14.04 -3.39
C PRO A 30 2.51 -14.81 -2.10
N ASP A 31 1.78 -15.90 -1.84
CA ASP A 31 1.92 -16.70 -0.61
C ASP A 31 3.35 -17.21 -0.37
N ALA A 32 4.12 -17.44 -1.44
CA ALA A 32 5.50 -17.87 -1.37
C ALA A 32 6.42 -16.97 -2.22
N VAL A 33 7.48 -16.47 -1.60
CA VAL A 33 8.53 -15.69 -2.26
C VAL A 33 9.89 -16.23 -1.85
N THR A 34 10.77 -16.47 -2.83
CA THR A 34 12.15 -16.85 -2.55
C THR A 34 12.94 -15.64 -2.05
N LEU A 35 13.54 -15.76 -0.87
CA LEU A 35 14.34 -14.70 -0.24
C LEU A 35 15.80 -15.09 -0.12
N PRO A 36 16.74 -14.13 -0.18
CA PRO A 36 18.16 -14.35 0.03
C PRO A 36 18.47 -14.44 1.54
N ALA A 37 18.05 -15.53 2.19
CA ALA A 37 18.12 -15.69 3.64
C ALA A 37 19.52 -15.46 4.22
N ASN A 38 20.58 -15.91 3.51
CA ASN A 38 21.97 -15.67 3.94
C ASN A 38 22.35 -14.18 3.90
N GLN A 39 21.78 -13.38 3.00
CA GLN A 39 22.02 -11.93 3.01
C GLN A 39 21.31 -11.26 4.18
N ILE A 40 20.11 -11.70 4.51
CA ILE A 40 19.38 -11.20 5.68
C ILE A 40 20.19 -11.47 6.94
N MET A 41 20.66 -12.70 7.13
CA MET A 41 21.46 -13.11 8.27
C MET A 41 22.82 -12.39 8.32
N SER A 42 23.62 -12.44 7.24
CA SER A 42 25.00 -11.91 7.24
C SER A 42 25.06 -10.38 7.31
N ARG A 43 23.98 -9.69 6.92
CA ARG A 43 23.85 -8.24 7.02
C ARG A 43 23.04 -7.79 8.24
N GLU A 44 22.59 -8.73 9.09
CA GLU A 44 21.84 -8.46 10.32
C GLU A 44 20.59 -7.62 10.05
N LEU A 45 19.82 -7.97 8.98
CA LEU A 45 18.64 -7.19 8.56
C LEU A 45 17.39 -7.59 9.34
N ASP A 46 16.60 -6.58 9.74
CA ASP A 46 15.23 -6.78 10.20
C ASP A 46 14.28 -6.81 8.98
N LEU A 47 13.52 -7.89 8.82
CA LEU A 47 12.40 -7.96 7.87
C LEU A 47 11.09 -8.03 8.66
N LEU A 48 10.29 -6.97 8.60
CA LEU A 48 9.07 -6.81 9.37
C LEU A 48 7.85 -6.75 8.46
N GLY A 49 6.75 -7.34 8.89
CA GLY A 49 5.44 -7.19 8.25
C GLY A 49 4.64 -6.07 8.89
N ALA A 50 3.86 -5.35 8.07
CA ALA A 50 2.82 -4.45 8.54
C ALA A 50 1.54 -4.72 7.74
N PHE A 51 0.44 -4.94 8.45
CA PHE A 51 -0.81 -5.34 7.81
C PHE A 51 -2.00 -4.54 8.37
N ARG A 52 -2.66 -3.82 7.47
CA ARG A 52 -3.85 -3.01 7.79
C ARG A 52 -3.58 -1.97 8.88
N ALA A 53 -4.44 -1.93 9.90
CA ALA A 53 -4.38 -0.97 10.98
C ALA A 53 -4.68 -1.66 12.33
N ASN A 54 -4.00 -1.23 13.38
CA ASN A 54 -4.17 -1.71 14.75
C ASN A 54 -4.35 -0.51 15.70
N GLY A 55 -5.43 0.24 15.54
CA GLY A 55 -5.70 1.49 16.27
C GLY A 55 -5.38 2.77 15.48
N GLU A 56 -4.53 2.68 14.45
CA GLU A 56 -4.21 3.82 13.58
C GLU A 56 -5.40 4.26 12.72
N PHE A 57 -6.40 3.37 12.53
CA PHE A 57 -7.60 3.71 11.76
C PHE A 57 -8.36 4.89 12.38
N ASP A 58 -8.57 4.87 13.68
CA ASP A 58 -9.26 5.96 14.40
C ASP A 58 -8.47 7.27 14.34
N LEU A 59 -7.14 7.19 14.43
CA LEU A 59 -6.26 8.34 14.27
C LEU A 59 -6.35 8.93 12.86
N ALA A 60 -6.40 8.08 11.83
CA ALA A 60 -6.56 8.50 10.43
C ALA A 60 -7.91 9.18 10.21
N VAL A 61 -9.00 8.58 10.73
CA VAL A 61 -10.35 9.19 10.67
C VAL A 61 -10.36 10.55 11.37
N GLN A 62 -9.76 10.66 12.55
CA GLN A 62 -9.65 11.91 13.28
C GLN A 62 -8.85 12.96 12.49
N ALA A 63 -7.73 12.58 11.88
CA ALA A 63 -6.90 13.47 11.07
C ALA A 63 -7.68 14.04 9.88
N ILE A 64 -8.49 13.22 9.21
CA ILE A 64 -9.37 13.65 8.10
C ILE A 64 -10.47 14.59 8.63
N ARG A 65 -11.16 14.20 9.71
CA ARG A 65 -12.25 14.99 10.30
C ARG A 65 -11.78 16.38 10.77
N THR A 66 -10.59 16.47 11.33
CA THR A 66 -9.98 17.71 11.81
C THR A 66 -9.24 18.48 10.72
N ARG A 67 -9.30 18.02 9.48
CA ARG A 67 -8.60 18.58 8.31
C ARG A 67 -7.07 18.67 8.47
N ARG A 68 -6.49 17.86 9.33
CA ARG A 68 -5.02 17.70 9.43
C ARG A 68 -4.45 16.92 8.25
N ALA A 69 -5.28 16.09 7.60
CA ALA A 69 -4.98 15.41 6.35
C ALA A 69 -6.10 15.69 5.35
N ASP A 70 -5.76 16.23 4.17
CA ASP A 70 -6.71 16.40 3.07
C ASP A 70 -6.54 15.26 2.07
N VAL A 71 -7.50 14.34 2.05
CA VAL A 71 -7.51 13.19 1.14
C VAL A 71 -8.36 13.40 -0.11
N ARG A 72 -9.04 14.54 -0.24
CA ARG A 72 -9.91 14.87 -1.40
C ARG A 72 -9.16 14.84 -2.72
N PRO A 73 -7.90 15.31 -2.82
CA PRO A 73 -7.13 15.24 -4.07
C PRO A 73 -6.87 13.80 -4.57
N LEU A 74 -7.03 12.79 -3.71
CA LEU A 74 -6.88 11.37 -4.10
C LEU A 74 -8.12 10.83 -4.81
N ILE A 75 -9.29 11.49 -4.71
CA ILE A 75 -10.53 11.04 -5.32
C ILE A 75 -10.53 11.48 -6.78
N SER A 76 -10.25 10.52 -7.67
CA SER A 76 -10.16 10.77 -9.12
C SER A 76 -11.54 10.89 -9.77
N ALA A 77 -12.54 10.14 -9.27
CA ALA A 77 -13.90 10.17 -9.78
C ALA A 77 -14.93 9.73 -8.73
N GLN A 78 -16.13 10.26 -8.86
CA GLN A 78 -17.33 9.82 -8.14
C GLN A 78 -18.40 9.51 -9.17
N LEU A 79 -18.93 8.28 -9.17
CA LEU A 79 -19.93 7.82 -10.10
C LEU A 79 -21.17 7.30 -9.36
N PRO A 80 -22.37 7.51 -9.88
CA PRO A 80 -23.57 6.92 -9.30
C PRO A 80 -23.53 5.39 -9.39
N LEU A 81 -24.23 4.70 -8.50
CA LEU A 81 -24.26 3.23 -8.48
C LEU A 81 -24.69 2.62 -9.83
N ALA A 82 -25.58 3.29 -10.56
CA ALA A 82 -26.02 2.86 -11.91
C ALA A 82 -24.86 2.73 -12.92
N ARG A 83 -23.71 3.38 -12.67
CA ARG A 83 -22.49 3.31 -13.49
C ARG A 83 -21.38 2.49 -12.83
N ALA A 84 -21.74 1.47 -12.05
CA ALA A 84 -20.76 0.67 -11.29
C ALA A 84 -19.71 -0.02 -12.20
N GLU A 85 -20.11 -0.58 -13.35
CA GLU A 85 -19.18 -1.21 -14.30
C GLU A 85 -18.09 -0.22 -14.76
N GLU A 86 -18.48 0.98 -15.11
CA GLU A 86 -17.54 2.03 -15.51
C GLU A 86 -16.62 2.43 -14.36
N ALA A 87 -17.16 2.52 -13.14
CA ALA A 87 -16.38 2.82 -11.94
C ALA A 87 -15.32 1.75 -11.69
N PHE A 88 -15.68 0.47 -11.82
CA PHE A 88 -14.70 -0.63 -11.66
C PHE A 88 -13.65 -0.64 -12.77
N ALA A 89 -14.04 -0.41 -14.02
CA ALA A 89 -13.11 -0.31 -15.14
C ALA A 89 -12.11 0.84 -14.92
N LEU A 90 -12.60 2.02 -14.48
CA LEU A 90 -11.74 3.16 -14.17
C LEU A 90 -10.83 2.88 -12.97
N ALA A 91 -11.33 2.23 -11.92
CA ALA A 91 -10.53 1.88 -10.73
C ALA A 91 -9.41 0.88 -11.04
N ALA A 92 -9.59 0.01 -12.04
CA ALA A 92 -8.57 -0.93 -12.49
C ALA A 92 -7.44 -0.25 -13.27
N ASP A 93 -7.69 0.91 -13.88
CA ASP A 93 -6.70 1.67 -14.63
C ASP A 93 -5.90 2.61 -13.72
N ARG A 94 -4.75 2.11 -13.21
CA ARG A 94 -3.86 2.84 -12.30
C ARG A 94 -3.21 4.08 -12.95
N SER A 95 -3.22 4.18 -14.29
CA SER A 95 -2.69 5.36 -14.98
C SER A 95 -3.67 6.52 -14.96
N ARG A 96 -4.98 6.26 -14.76
CA ARG A 96 -6.06 7.24 -14.84
C ARG A 96 -6.71 7.54 -13.50
N SER A 97 -6.59 6.64 -12.52
CA SER A 97 -7.27 6.82 -11.25
C SER A 97 -6.43 6.38 -10.05
N THR A 98 -6.55 7.12 -8.97
CA THR A 98 -6.02 6.75 -7.65
C THR A 98 -7.13 6.16 -6.78
N LYS A 99 -8.29 6.85 -6.74
CA LYS A 99 -9.46 6.42 -5.96
C LYS A 99 -10.73 6.75 -6.71
N VAL A 100 -11.54 5.74 -6.95
CA VAL A 100 -12.90 5.88 -7.51
C VAL A 100 -13.92 5.56 -6.42
N GLN A 101 -14.97 6.36 -6.30
CA GLN A 101 -16.04 6.16 -5.34
C GLN A 101 -17.38 5.96 -6.07
N LEU A 102 -18.17 5.01 -5.58
CA LEU A 102 -19.61 4.91 -5.93
C LEU A 102 -20.40 5.75 -4.92
N ILE A 103 -21.30 6.59 -5.43
CA ILE A 103 -22.21 7.41 -4.63
C ILE A 103 -23.62 6.86 -4.73
N TYR A 104 -24.32 6.90 -3.61
CA TYR A 104 -25.73 6.56 -3.48
C TYR A 104 -26.51 7.88 -3.37
N GLU A 105 -27.53 8.02 -4.18
CA GLU A 105 -28.51 9.10 -4.08
C GLU A 105 -29.61 8.74 -3.09
#